data_ac602f2d21ce591a0aa504383c42ad1c
#
_entry.id   ac602f2d21ce591a0aa504383c42ad1c
#
_cell.length_a   1.000
_cell.length_b   1.000
_cell.length_c   1.000
_cell.angle_alpha   90.00
_cell.angle_beta   90.00
_cell.angle_gamma   90.00
#
_symmetry.space_group_name_H-M   'P 1'
#
loop_
_entity.id
_entity.type
_entity.pdbx_description
1 polymer ?
#
loop_
_entity_poly.entity_id
_entity_poly.type
_entity_poly.pdbx_seq_one_letter_code
_entity_poly.pdbx_strand_id
1 'polypeptide(L)'
;MMNNLERLRQENPLVVCYTNDVVKNFTANGLLSIGASSAMSEAPEEAKEFYKVAGALLINIGTMTKANEQDILEIGKIANQQGTPIVFDPVAVGASSYRKAFCQKFLSEVKVSVIKGNASEILTLVDATTTMKGTDGKTDLDVVEIAKRAHEELNTAIVLTGKDDVVVQGGKVVKLSNGSPLLAKITGAGCLLGGIVASFLFREENPTLQVLEEAVSIYNIAAEIAEKDQQVNGPGTFLPKLLDQMYNIDFNTYQQQVKRQEVE
;
A
#
# COMPACT_ATOMS: atom_id res chain seq x y z
N MET A 1 14.99 16.06 15.57
CA MET A 1 15.08 15.14 14.42
C MET A 1 13.89 15.43 13.52
N MET A 2 14.10 15.44 12.22
CA MET A 2 13.03 15.57 11.21
C MET A 2 12.15 14.32 11.24
N ASN A 3 10.83 14.48 11.25
CA ASN A 3 9.89 13.36 11.17
C ASN A 3 9.75 12.84 9.72
N ASN A 4 9.14 11.67 9.54
CA ASN A 4 9.08 11.04 8.21
C ASN A 4 8.23 11.82 7.20
N LEU A 5 7.18 12.51 7.63
CA LEU A 5 6.36 13.34 6.73
C LEU A 5 7.14 14.58 6.23
N GLU A 6 7.87 15.24 7.12
CA GLU A 6 8.76 16.34 6.72
C GLU A 6 9.88 15.85 5.80
N ARG A 7 10.48 14.69 6.12
CA ARG A 7 11.49 14.05 5.28
C ARG A 7 10.95 13.78 3.88
N LEU A 8 9.75 13.20 3.78
CA LEU A 8 9.10 12.90 2.51
C LEU A 8 8.94 14.17 1.66
N ARG A 9 8.44 15.25 2.26
CA ARG A 9 8.23 16.51 1.55
C ARG A 9 9.53 17.20 1.15
N GLN A 10 10.59 17.02 1.95
CA GLN A 10 11.89 17.60 1.65
C GLN A 10 12.65 16.80 0.57
N GLU A 11 12.63 15.46 0.67
CA GLU A 11 13.34 14.57 -0.26
C GLU A 11 12.56 14.36 -1.57
N ASN A 12 11.23 14.55 -1.55
CA ASN A 12 10.33 14.34 -2.68
C ASN A 12 10.62 13.02 -3.43
N PRO A 13 10.57 11.86 -2.75
CA PRO A 13 11.00 10.59 -3.31
C PRO A 13 10.17 10.20 -4.53
N LEU A 14 10.83 9.73 -5.57
CA LEU A 14 10.16 9.18 -6.75
C LEU A 14 9.59 7.80 -6.43
N VAL A 15 8.27 7.65 -6.55
CA VAL A 15 7.61 6.35 -6.54
C VAL A 15 7.30 5.94 -7.98
N VAL A 16 7.93 4.87 -8.44
CA VAL A 16 7.57 4.26 -9.72
C VAL A 16 6.39 3.33 -9.47
N CYS A 17 5.35 3.43 -10.27
CA CYS A 17 4.13 2.67 -10.11
C CYS A 17 3.87 1.81 -11.36
N TYR A 18 4.02 0.49 -11.19
CA TYR A 18 3.27 -0.47 -11.98
C TYR A 18 1.93 -0.65 -11.30
N THR A 19 0.87 -0.01 -11.81
CA THR A 19 -0.43 -0.05 -11.15
C THR A 19 -1.56 -0.26 -12.16
N ASN A 20 -2.74 -0.58 -11.65
CA ASN A 20 -3.90 -0.86 -12.49
C ASN A 20 -4.43 0.39 -13.20
N ASP A 21 -4.96 0.21 -14.40
CA ASP A 21 -5.39 1.28 -15.31
C ASP A 21 -6.47 2.19 -14.71
N VAL A 22 -7.30 1.64 -13.84
CA VAL A 22 -8.43 2.37 -13.24
C VAL A 22 -7.97 3.48 -12.29
N VAL A 23 -6.78 3.33 -11.69
CA VAL A 23 -6.33 4.21 -10.59
C VAL A 23 -5.08 5.03 -10.90
N LYS A 24 -4.47 4.89 -12.08
CA LYS A 24 -3.22 5.60 -12.43
C LYS A 24 -3.28 7.09 -12.12
N ASN A 25 -4.31 7.78 -12.60
CA ASN A 25 -4.46 9.22 -12.37
C ASN A 25 -4.62 9.56 -10.88
N PHE A 26 -5.46 8.82 -10.17
CA PHE A 26 -5.70 9.06 -8.75
C PHE A 26 -4.46 8.76 -7.90
N THR A 27 -3.74 7.68 -8.20
CA THR A 27 -2.49 7.34 -7.52
C THR A 27 -1.42 8.41 -7.75
N ALA A 28 -1.27 8.90 -8.98
CA ALA A 28 -0.32 9.96 -9.30
C ALA A 28 -0.64 11.25 -8.53
N ASN A 29 -1.90 11.71 -8.56
CA ASN A 29 -2.31 12.92 -7.86
C ASN A 29 -2.18 12.78 -6.33
N GLY A 30 -2.49 11.60 -5.78
CA GLY A 30 -2.34 11.33 -4.34
C GLY A 30 -0.88 11.39 -3.89
N LEU A 31 0.04 10.82 -4.66
CA LEU A 31 1.48 10.90 -4.39
C LEU A 31 1.99 12.34 -4.44
N LEU A 32 1.59 13.11 -5.48
CA LEU A 32 1.94 14.52 -5.57
C LEU A 32 1.37 15.33 -4.39
N SER A 33 0.13 15.05 -3.99
CA SER A 33 -0.52 15.76 -2.87
C SER A 33 0.21 15.55 -1.54
N ILE A 34 0.70 14.34 -1.26
CA ILE A 34 1.43 14.10 0.00
C ILE A 34 2.85 14.67 -0.02
N GLY A 35 3.39 15.00 -1.20
CA GLY A 35 4.73 15.55 -1.38
C GLY A 35 5.76 14.60 -1.99
N ALA A 36 5.32 13.47 -2.56
CA ALA A 36 6.18 12.57 -3.34
C ALA A 36 6.11 12.90 -4.84
N SER A 37 7.06 12.39 -5.62
CA SER A 37 7.00 12.34 -7.08
C SER A 37 6.46 10.99 -7.54
N SER A 38 5.82 10.95 -8.70
CA SER A 38 5.27 9.71 -9.26
C SER A 38 5.62 9.50 -10.72
N ALA A 39 5.90 8.26 -11.10
CA ALA A 39 6.03 7.84 -12.49
C ALA A 39 5.19 6.58 -12.72
N MET A 40 4.32 6.61 -13.73
CA MET A 40 3.54 5.45 -14.16
C MET A 40 4.29 4.74 -15.28
N SER A 41 5.12 3.75 -14.91
CA SER A 41 5.95 3.00 -15.86
C SER A 41 5.66 1.51 -15.79
N GLU A 42 5.45 0.91 -16.95
CA GLU A 42 5.12 -0.51 -17.13
C GLU A 42 6.13 -1.24 -18.04
N ALA A 43 7.12 -0.51 -18.58
CA ALA A 43 8.08 -1.02 -19.53
C ALA A 43 9.36 -1.52 -18.82
N PRO A 44 9.69 -2.83 -18.91
CA PRO A 44 10.93 -3.37 -18.37
C PRO A 44 12.19 -2.71 -18.96
N GLU A 45 12.13 -2.22 -20.20
CA GLU A 45 13.24 -1.61 -20.93
C GLU A 45 13.78 -0.35 -20.26
N GLU A 46 12.92 0.43 -19.59
CA GLU A 46 13.33 1.65 -18.88
C GLU A 46 13.50 1.43 -17.37
N ALA A 47 13.06 0.29 -16.84
CA ALA A 47 13.01 0.00 -15.41
C ALA A 47 14.36 0.19 -14.70
N LYS A 48 15.45 -0.24 -15.32
CA LYS A 48 16.79 -0.11 -14.74
C LYS A 48 17.20 1.35 -14.50
N GLU A 49 16.81 2.26 -15.38
CA GLU A 49 17.13 3.68 -15.25
C GLU A 49 16.29 4.34 -14.18
N PHE A 50 14.99 4.08 -14.18
CA PHE A 50 14.07 4.59 -13.15
C PHE A 50 14.45 4.11 -11.76
N TYR A 51 14.75 2.81 -11.60
CA TYR A 51 14.97 2.23 -10.26
C TYR A 51 16.30 2.63 -9.63
N LYS A 52 17.27 3.12 -10.41
CA LYS A 52 18.49 3.72 -9.85
C LYS A 52 18.20 4.93 -8.96
N VAL A 53 17.15 5.69 -9.27
CA VAL A 53 16.81 6.96 -8.58
C VAL A 53 15.50 6.87 -7.80
N ALA A 54 14.68 5.84 -8.04
CA ALA A 54 13.41 5.66 -7.35
C ALA A 54 13.59 5.44 -5.84
N GLY A 55 12.75 6.07 -5.05
CA GLY A 55 12.61 5.81 -3.63
C GLY A 55 11.98 4.46 -3.33
N ALA A 56 11.03 4.04 -4.19
CA ALA A 56 10.36 2.73 -4.13
C ALA A 56 9.64 2.40 -5.44
N LEU A 57 9.25 1.13 -5.59
CA LEU A 57 8.36 0.63 -6.63
C LEU A 57 7.05 0.13 -6.01
N LEU A 58 5.92 0.60 -6.53
CA LEU A 58 4.61 0.00 -6.28
C LEU A 58 4.30 -1.00 -7.40
N ILE A 59 3.97 -2.24 -7.05
CA ILE A 59 3.40 -3.23 -7.97
C ILE A 59 1.99 -3.58 -7.51
N ASN A 60 0.99 -3.16 -8.28
CA ASN A 60 -0.42 -3.45 -8.06
C ASN A 60 -0.99 -4.20 -9.26
N ILE A 61 -1.50 -5.41 -9.03
CA ILE A 61 -1.90 -6.33 -10.09
C ILE A 61 -3.40 -6.26 -10.45
N GLY A 62 -4.08 -5.15 -10.13
CA GLY A 62 -5.54 -5.03 -10.30
C GLY A 62 -6.03 -5.32 -11.71
N THR A 63 -5.34 -4.87 -12.74
CA THR A 63 -5.69 -5.10 -14.17
C THR A 63 -4.70 -6.01 -14.90
N MET A 64 -3.96 -6.87 -14.16
CA MET A 64 -3.03 -7.81 -14.78
C MET A 64 -3.73 -8.75 -15.77
N THR A 65 -3.00 -9.07 -16.83
CA THR A 65 -3.40 -10.01 -17.89
C THR A 65 -2.27 -10.98 -18.16
N LYS A 66 -2.53 -12.02 -18.96
CA LYS A 66 -1.50 -12.95 -19.40
C LYS A 66 -0.41 -12.27 -20.22
N ALA A 67 -0.75 -11.19 -20.92
CA ALA A 67 0.19 -10.47 -21.78
C ALA A 67 1.27 -9.74 -20.99
N ASN A 68 0.94 -9.18 -19.82
CA ASN A 68 1.89 -8.40 -19.00
C ASN A 68 2.48 -9.16 -17.80
N GLU A 69 2.16 -10.44 -17.64
CA GLU A 69 2.66 -11.26 -16.53
C GLU A 69 4.19 -11.31 -16.48
N GLN A 70 4.83 -11.47 -17.64
CA GLN A 70 6.29 -11.56 -17.73
C GLN A 70 6.94 -10.21 -17.42
N ASP A 71 6.36 -9.11 -17.89
CA ASP A 71 6.86 -7.76 -17.64
C ASP A 71 6.84 -7.43 -16.15
N ILE A 72 5.75 -7.79 -15.44
CA ILE A 72 5.64 -7.59 -13.99
C ILE A 72 6.76 -8.34 -13.24
N LEU A 73 7.04 -9.59 -13.63
CA LEU A 73 8.12 -10.37 -13.05
C LEU A 73 9.50 -9.73 -13.32
N GLU A 74 9.74 -9.30 -14.54
CA GLU A 74 11.00 -8.69 -14.95
C GLU A 74 11.25 -7.37 -14.24
N ILE A 75 10.24 -6.49 -14.17
CA ILE A 75 10.25 -5.23 -13.42
C ILE A 75 10.60 -5.49 -11.95
N GLY A 76 9.97 -6.47 -11.31
CA GLY A 76 10.27 -6.83 -9.92
C GLY A 76 11.72 -7.29 -9.72
N LYS A 77 12.24 -8.12 -10.63
CA LYS A 77 13.64 -8.59 -10.59
C LYS A 77 14.63 -7.45 -10.80
N ILE A 78 14.36 -6.55 -11.74
CA ILE A 78 15.20 -5.37 -11.96
C ILE A 78 15.21 -4.47 -10.73
N ALA A 79 14.07 -4.27 -10.07
CA ALA A 79 14.00 -3.51 -8.82
C ALA A 79 14.88 -4.14 -7.73
N ASN A 80 14.82 -5.46 -7.56
CA ASN A 80 15.70 -6.17 -6.62
C ASN A 80 17.19 -5.99 -6.98
N GLN A 81 17.56 -6.06 -8.25
CA GLN A 81 18.94 -5.83 -8.70
C GLN A 81 19.45 -4.41 -8.44
N GLN A 82 18.54 -3.42 -8.42
CA GLN A 82 18.86 -2.01 -8.15
C GLN A 82 18.75 -1.65 -6.66
N GLY A 83 18.38 -2.60 -5.78
CA GLY A 83 18.13 -2.34 -4.36
C GLY A 83 16.95 -1.39 -4.13
N THR A 84 15.95 -1.41 -5.01
CA THR A 84 14.76 -0.58 -4.90
C THR A 84 13.68 -1.34 -4.15
N PRO A 85 13.20 -0.84 -3.00
CA PRO A 85 12.17 -1.52 -2.23
C PRO A 85 10.85 -1.61 -3.00
N ILE A 86 10.13 -2.72 -2.80
CA ILE A 86 8.88 -3.01 -3.49
C ILE A 86 7.73 -3.07 -2.49
N VAL A 87 6.67 -2.30 -2.75
CA VAL A 87 5.35 -2.52 -2.16
C VAL A 87 4.52 -3.35 -3.14
N PHE A 88 4.06 -4.51 -2.71
CA PHE A 88 3.23 -5.40 -3.51
C PHE A 88 1.78 -5.35 -3.04
N ASP A 89 0.86 -5.03 -3.94
CA ASP A 89 -0.60 -4.98 -3.73
C ASP A 89 -1.28 -6.07 -4.58
N PRO A 90 -1.54 -7.27 -4.02
CA PRO A 90 -2.08 -8.43 -4.72
C PRO A 90 -3.60 -8.33 -4.92
N VAL A 91 -4.06 -7.22 -5.50
CA VAL A 91 -5.48 -6.93 -5.70
C VAL A 91 -6.23 -8.14 -6.24
N ALA A 92 -7.27 -8.55 -5.52
CA ALA A 92 -8.16 -9.66 -5.90
C ALA A 92 -7.44 -11.00 -6.13
N VAL A 93 -6.34 -11.28 -5.40
CA VAL A 93 -5.56 -12.53 -5.54
C VAL A 93 -6.42 -13.79 -5.38
N GLY A 94 -7.42 -13.75 -4.52
CA GLY A 94 -8.33 -14.88 -4.29
C GLY A 94 -9.48 -14.99 -5.30
N ALA A 95 -9.61 -14.04 -6.24
CA ALA A 95 -10.72 -14.05 -7.21
C ALA A 95 -10.57 -15.15 -8.28
N SER A 96 -9.34 -15.63 -8.52
CA SER A 96 -9.10 -16.69 -9.50
C SER A 96 -7.81 -17.47 -9.21
N SER A 97 -7.79 -18.75 -9.60
CA SER A 97 -6.59 -19.58 -9.54
C SER A 97 -5.42 -18.97 -10.34
N TYR A 98 -5.73 -18.28 -11.42
CA TYR A 98 -4.74 -17.59 -12.23
C TYR A 98 -3.98 -16.51 -11.43
N ARG A 99 -4.70 -15.61 -10.74
CA ARG A 99 -4.08 -14.58 -9.91
C ARG A 99 -3.29 -15.17 -8.75
N LYS A 100 -3.84 -16.21 -8.11
CA LYS A 100 -3.18 -16.91 -7.02
C LYS A 100 -1.86 -17.54 -7.48
N ALA A 101 -1.85 -18.25 -8.61
CA ALA A 101 -0.65 -18.86 -9.18
C ALA A 101 0.39 -17.81 -9.56
N PHE A 102 -0.03 -16.69 -10.13
CA PHE A 102 0.90 -15.58 -10.42
C PHE A 102 1.52 -15.01 -9.15
N CYS A 103 0.73 -14.71 -8.11
CA CYS A 103 1.27 -14.17 -6.85
C CYS A 103 2.25 -15.13 -6.19
N GLN A 104 1.97 -16.43 -6.18
CA GLN A 104 2.89 -17.45 -5.66
C GLN A 104 4.21 -17.45 -6.45
N LYS A 105 4.14 -17.43 -7.78
CA LYS A 105 5.32 -17.33 -8.64
C LYS A 105 6.08 -16.03 -8.39
N PHE A 106 5.39 -14.90 -8.35
CA PHE A 106 6.00 -13.59 -8.12
C PHE A 106 6.77 -13.55 -6.80
N LEU A 107 6.16 -13.94 -5.71
CA LEU A 107 6.77 -13.96 -4.37
C LEU A 107 7.90 -14.99 -4.23
N SER A 108 7.94 -16.03 -5.07
CA SER A 108 9.06 -16.98 -5.10
C SER A 108 10.29 -16.47 -5.86
N GLU A 109 10.12 -15.49 -6.76
CA GLU A 109 11.17 -14.98 -7.64
C GLU A 109 11.58 -13.54 -7.32
N VAL A 110 10.74 -12.78 -6.63
CA VAL A 110 10.92 -11.34 -6.32
C VAL A 110 10.81 -11.11 -4.83
N LYS A 111 11.86 -10.52 -4.23
CA LYS A 111 11.83 -10.06 -2.84
C LYS A 111 11.01 -8.77 -2.76
N VAL A 112 10.01 -8.73 -1.89
CA VAL A 112 9.20 -7.54 -1.62
C VAL A 112 9.47 -7.01 -0.22
N SER A 113 9.40 -5.69 -0.03
CA SER A 113 9.63 -5.03 1.25
C SER A 113 8.37 -4.96 2.10
N VAL A 114 7.22 -4.79 1.43
CA VAL A 114 5.91 -4.70 2.07
C VAL A 114 4.87 -5.38 1.19
N ILE A 115 4.01 -6.18 1.79
CA ILE A 115 2.76 -6.63 1.15
C ILE A 115 1.61 -5.87 1.79
N LYS A 116 0.80 -5.20 0.96
CA LYS A 116 -0.39 -4.49 1.39
C LYS A 116 -1.63 -5.13 0.76
N GLY A 117 -2.61 -5.46 1.57
CA GLY A 117 -3.86 -6.05 1.08
C GLY A 117 -4.92 -6.10 2.18
N ASN A 118 -6.17 -6.42 1.82
CA ASN A 118 -7.22 -6.69 2.81
C ASN A 118 -7.05 -8.09 3.42
N ALA A 119 -7.82 -8.41 4.49
CA ALA A 119 -7.71 -9.67 5.20
C ALA A 119 -7.86 -10.91 4.28
N SER A 120 -8.78 -10.85 3.32
CA SER A 120 -9.02 -11.93 2.37
C SER A 120 -7.85 -12.11 1.39
N GLU A 121 -7.26 -11.01 0.91
CA GLU A 121 -6.09 -11.03 0.03
C GLU A 121 -4.86 -11.58 0.77
N ILE A 122 -4.58 -11.07 1.97
CA ILE A 122 -3.45 -11.54 2.78
C ILE A 122 -3.60 -13.01 3.15
N LEU A 123 -4.78 -13.44 3.63
CA LEU A 123 -5.05 -14.84 3.94
C LEU A 123 -4.85 -15.76 2.74
N THR A 124 -5.29 -15.32 1.54
CA THR A 124 -5.14 -16.11 0.31
C THR A 124 -3.68 -16.34 -0.08
N LEU A 125 -2.77 -15.42 0.26
CA LEU A 125 -1.34 -15.61 -0.04
C LEU A 125 -0.70 -16.71 0.80
N VAL A 126 -1.15 -16.90 2.04
CA VAL A 126 -0.58 -17.88 3.00
C VAL A 126 -1.41 -19.16 3.11
N ASP A 127 -2.65 -19.19 2.62
CA ASP A 127 -3.50 -20.37 2.66
C ASP A 127 -3.73 -20.92 1.25
N ALA A 128 -3.09 -22.06 0.97
CA ALA A 128 -3.21 -22.74 -0.32
C ALA A 128 -4.65 -23.24 -0.60
N THR A 129 -5.48 -23.42 0.42
CA THR A 129 -6.82 -23.99 0.33
C THR A 129 -7.94 -22.95 0.26
N THR A 130 -7.67 -21.70 0.63
CA THR A 130 -8.67 -20.64 0.68
C THR A 130 -9.08 -20.20 -0.74
N THR A 131 -10.36 -20.34 -1.05
CA THR A 131 -11.01 -19.74 -2.22
C THR A 131 -11.88 -18.58 -1.75
N MET A 132 -11.73 -17.40 -2.34
CA MET A 132 -12.56 -16.25 -2.01
C MET A 132 -14.04 -16.52 -2.31
N LYS A 133 -14.86 -16.43 -1.27
CA LYS A 133 -16.30 -16.20 -1.41
C LYS A 133 -16.59 -14.73 -1.08
N GLY A 134 -16.47 -13.87 -2.09
CA GLY A 134 -16.80 -12.46 -1.97
C GLY A 134 -15.80 -11.62 -1.17
N THR A 135 -15.77 -10.32 -1.42
CA THR A 135 -14.91 -9.33 -0.73
C THR A 135 -15.32 -9.07 0.73
N ASP A 136 -16.47 -9.61 1.17
CA ASP A 136 -17.05 -9.40 2.50
C ASP A 136 -17.22 -10.71 3.31
N GLY A 137 -16.47 -11.76 2.96
CA GLY A 137 -16.49 -13.00 3.72
C GLY A 137 -15.99 -12.74 5.15
N LYS A 138 -16.91 -12.82 6.14
CA LYS A 138 -16.55 -12.89 7.56
C LYS A 138 -15.61 -14.07 7.71
N THR A 139 -14.31 -13.80 7.81
CA THR A 139 -13.37 -14.76 8.36
C THR A 139 -13.55 -14.66 9.88
N ASP A 140 -13.90 -15.74 10.54
CA ASP A 140 -13.92 -15.82 12.01
C ASP A 140 -12.49 -15.71 12.60
N LEU A 141 -11.49 -15.54 11.74
CA LEU A 141 -10.08 -15.36 12.12
C LEU A 141 -9.83 -13.89 12.46
N ASP A 142 -9.13 -13.68 13.56
CA ASP A 142 -8.64 -12.36 13.95
C ASP A 142 -7.69 -11.82 12.88
N VAL A 143 -7.93 -10.58 12.45
CA VAL A 143 -7.09 -9.90 11.44
C VAL A 143 -5.63 -9.75 11.89
N VAL A 144 -5.40 -9.68 13.20
CA VAL A 144 -4.04 -9.65 13.78
C VAL A 144 -3.33 -10.98 13.53
N GLU A 145 -4.00 -12.10 13.78
CA GLU A 145 -3.42 -13.42 13.54
C GLU A 145 -3.15 -13.68 12.07
N ILE A 146 -4.03 -13.24 11.17
CA ILE A 146 -3.78 -13.30 9.72
C ILE A 146 -2.51 -12.52 9.35
N ALA A 147 -2.37 -11.31 9.87
CA ALA A 147 -1.22 -10.46 9.57
C ALA A 147 0.09 -11.00 10.15
N LYS A 148 0.08 -11.50 11.40
CA LYS A 148 1.24 -12.15 12.04
C LYS A 148 1.69 -13.37 11.23
N ARG A 149 0.77 -14.27 10.94
CA ARG A 149 1.04 -15.47 10.14
C ARG A 149 1.63 -15.12 8.77
N ALA A 150 1.06 -14.12 8.09
CA ALA A 150 1.57 -13.70 6.79
C ALA A 150 2.99 -13.11 6.89
N HIS A 151 3.28 -12.33 7.92
CA HIS A 151 4.63 -11.81 8.19
C HIS A 151 5.65 -12.93 8.38
N GLU A 152 5.30 -13.95 9.17
CA GLU A 152 6.17 -15.10 9.45
C GLU A 152 6.41 -15.96 8.20
N GLU A 153 5.34 -16.35 7.49
CA GLU A 153 5.42 -17.24 6.33
C GLU A 153 6.07 -16.57 5.11
N LEU A 154 5.82 -15.28 4.89
CA LEU A 154 6.32 -14.53 3.73
C LEU A 154 7.60 -13.74 4.03
N ASN A 155 8.03 -13.69 5.29
CA ASN A 155 9.24 -13.00 5.76
C ASN A 155 9.32 -11.55 5.22
N THR A 156 8.22 -10.82 5.29
CA THR A 156 8.10 -9.44 4.80
C THR A 156 7.15 -8.62 5.68
N ALA A 157 7.26 -7.29 5.64
CA ALA A 157 6.31 -6.43 6.35
C ALA A 157 4.90 -6.58 5.75
N ILE A 158 3.89 -6.55 6.63
CA ILE A 158 2.48 -6.66 6.23
C ILE A 158 1.73 -5.38 6.63
N VAL A 159 0.99 -4.83 5.69
CA VAL A 159 -0.02 -3.80 5.89
C VAL A 159 -1.37 -4.40 5.52
N LEU A 160 -2.07 -4.94 6.52
CA LEU A 160 -3.40 -5.50 6.34
C LEU A 160 -4.43 -4.39 6.53
N THR A 161 -5.25 -4.15 5.51
CA THR A 161 -6.26 -3.08 5.53
C THR A 161 -7.66 -3.60 5.82
N GLY A 162 -8.44 -2.81 6.58
CA GLY A 162 -9.79 -3.19 6.97
C GLY A 162 -10.56 -2.06 7.64
N LYS A 163 -11.46 -2.42 8.55
CA LYS A 163 -12.11 -1.45 9.44
C LYS A 163 -11.07 -0.81 10.39
N ASP A 164 -10.22 -1.66 10.93
CA ASP A 164 -8.97 -1.29 11.58
C ASP A 164 -7.85 -1.87 10.72
N ASP A 165 -6.78 -1.12 10.51
CA ASP A 165 -5.62 -1.62 9.80
C ASP A 165 -4.65 -2.26 10.77
N VAL A 166 -3.91 -3.28 10.31
CA VAL A 166 -2.89 -3.96 11.10
C VAL A 166 -1.56 -3.90 10.36
N VAL A 167 -0.55 -3.38 11.03
CA VAL A 167 0.82 -3.34 10.50
C VAL A 167 1.70 -4.28 11.32
N VAL A 168 2.43 -5.16 10.62
CA VAL A 168 3.37 -6.11 11.23
C VAL A 168 4.74 -5.93 10.61
N GLN A 169 5.75 -5.71 11.46
CA GLN A 169 7.14 -5.65 11.02
C GLN A 169 8.10 -5.97 12.18
N GLY A 170 9.11 -6.82 11.90
CA GLY A 170 10.13 -7.17 12.88
C GLY A 170 9.58 -7.85 14.15
N GLY A 171 8.53 -8.66 14.00
CA GLY A 171 7.84 -9.35 15.09
C GLY A 171 6.98 -8.44 15.98
N LYS A 172 6.84 -7.16 15.63
CA LYS A 172 5.96 -6.20 16.34
C LYS A 172 4.70 -5.95 15.54
N VAL A 173 3.60 -5.72 16.25
CA VAL A 173 2.26 -5.49 15.67
C VAL A 173 1.68 -4.20 16.20
N VAL A 174 1.11 -3.40 15.31
CA VAL A 174 0.30 -2.25 15.66
C VAL A 174 -1.04 -2.31 14.95
N LYS A 175 -2.10 -2.03 15.68
CA LYS A 175 -3.45 -1.84 15.17
C LYS A 175 -3.74 -0.34 15.07
N LEU A 176 -4.29 0.08 13.93
CA LEU A 176 -4.59 1.48 13.61
C LEU A 176 -6.09 1.61 13.34
N SER A 177 -6.76 2.52 14.06
CA SER A 177 -8.21 2.68 14.00
C SER A 177 -8.66 4.02 13.41
N ASN A 178 -7.76 4.73 12.72
CA ASN A 178 -8.13 5.88 11.91
C ASN A 178 -8.69 5.43 10.55
N GLY A 179 -9.55 6.26 9.97
CA GLY A 179 -10.08 6.02 8.62
C GLY A 179 -11.47 6.60 8.42
N SER A 180 -11.92 6.59 7.18
CA SER A 180 -13.24 7.05 6.78
C SER A 180 -13.97 5.96 6.00
N PRO A 181 -15.27 5.69 6.26
CA PRO A 181 -16.07 4.77 5.46
C PRO A 181 -16.22 5.25 4.00
N LEU A 182 -15.98 6.52 3.71
CA LEU A 182 -16.00 7.06 2.34
C LEU A 182 -14.83 6.56 1.49
N LEU A 183 -13.73 6.11 2.10
CA LEU A 183 -12.64 5.45 1.36
C LEU A 183 -13.13 4.21 0.61
N ALA A 184 -14.07 3.45 1.17
CA ALA A 184 -14.68 2.29 0.50
C ALA A 184 -15.69 2.68 -0.58
N LYS A 185 -15.99 3.96 -0.76
CA LYS A 185 -16.94 4.49 -1.75
C LYS A 185 -16.26 5.18 -2.93
N ILE A 186 -14.93 5.27 -2.94
CA ILE A 186 -14.13 5.78 -4.05
C ILE A 186 -13.24 4.67 -4.59
N THR A 187 -13.16 4.57 -5.92
CA THR A 187 -12.32 3.56 -6.56
C THR A 187 -10.85 3.90 -6.35
N GLY A 188 -10.07 2.91 -5.93
CA GLY A 188 -8.63 3.04 -5.86
C GLY A 188 -8.07 3.61 -4.54
N ALA A 189 -8.90 3.86 -3.53
CA ALA A 189 -8.41 4.34 -2.22
C ALA A 189 -7.36 3.38 -1.61
N GLY A 190 -7.62 2.07 -1.65
CA GLY A 190 -6.66 1.06 -1.21
C GLY A 190 -5.40 1.00 -2.09
N CYS A 191 -5.55 1.17 -3.41
CA CYS A 191 -4.40 1.21 -4.32
C CYS A 191 -3.52 2.44 -4.08
N LEU A 192 -4.12 3.61 -3.84
CA LEU A 192 -3.39 4.82 -3.46
C LEU A 192 -2.62 4.62 -2.16
N LEU A 193 -3.22 3.99 -1.15
CA LEU A 193 -2.52 3.67 0.10
C LEU A 193 -1.24 2.87 -0.15
N GLY A 194 -1.24 1.92 -1.10
CA GLY A 194 -0.01 1.22 -1.52
C GLY A 194 1.07 2.17 -2.02
N GLY A 195 0.69 3.18 -2.81
CA GLY A 195 1.59 4.24 -3.26
C GLY A 195 2.10 5.12 -2.10
N ILE A 196 1.21 5.49 -1.17
CA ILE A 196 1.59 6.25 0.02
C ILE A 196 2.60 5.46 0.88
N VAL A 197 2.35 4.17 1.14
CA VAL A 197 3.32 3.31 1.85
C VAL A 197 4.66 3.29 1.11
N ALA A 198 4.64 3.14 -0.22
CA ALA A 198 5.87 3.16 -1.02
C ALA A 198 6.64 4.49 -0.89
N SER A 199 5.95 5.63 -0.83
CA SER A 199 6.59 6.95 -0.71
C SER A 199 7.34 7.15 0.62
N PHE A 200 6.98 6.41 1.67
CA PHE A 200 7.65 6.44 2.97
C PHE A 200 8.83 5.47 3.09
N LEU A 201 9.11 4.64 2.08
CA LEU A 201 10.19 3.65 2.20
C LEU A 201 11.60 4.24 2.05
N PHE A 202 11.78 5.40 1.41
CA PHE A 202 13.07 6.11 1.29
C PHE A 202 14.24 5.20 0.86
N ARG A 203 14.03 4.28 -0.06
CA ARG A 203 14.98 3.22 -0.49
C ARG A 203 15.34 2.18 0.58
N GLU A 204 14.61 2.12 1.68
CA GLU A 204 14.82 1.12 2.73
C GLU A 204 14.10 -0.19 2.38
N GLU A 205 14.85 -1.25 2.07
CA GLU A 205 14.27 -2.58 1.78
C GLU A 205 13.59 -3.21 3.00
N ASN A 206 14.04 -2.86 4.22
CA ASN A 206 13.48 -3.33 5.48
C ASN A 206 12.98 -2.14 6.28
N PRO A 207 11.79 -1.59 5.96
CA PRO A 207 11.26 -0.43 6.66
C PRO A 207 10.99 -0.74 8.12
N THR A 208 11.07 0.29 8.99
CA THR A 208 10.68 0.11 10.38
C THR A 208 9.16 0.07 10.52
N LEU A 209 8.66 -0.55 11.61
CA LEU A 209 7.24 -0.53 11.94
C LEU A 209 6.70 0.90 11.99
N GLN A 210 7.45 1.83 12.61
CA GLN A 210 7.06 3.23 12.76
C GLN A 210 6.83 3.92 11.40
N VAL A 211 7.70 3.69 10.42
CA VAL A 211 7.56 4.29 9.08
C VAL A 211 6.27 3.83 8.41
N LEU A 212 5.95 2.54 8.52
CA LEU A 212 4.71 1.97 7.95
C LEU A 212 3.46 2.46 8.69
N GLU A 213 3.53 2.53 10.03
CA GLU A 213 2.48 3.09 10.87
C GLU A 213 2.17 4.55 10.50
N GLU A 214 3.21 5.38 10.37
CA GLU A 214 3.04 6.78 9.99
C GLU A 214 2.42 6.93 8.60
N ALA A 215 2.88 6.15 7.61
CA ALA A 215 2.33 6.19 6.25
C ALA A 215 0.82 5.88 6.22
N VAL A 216 0.41 4.78 6.87
CA VAL A 216 -1.00 4.37 6.94
C VAL A 216 -1.84 5.37 7.72
N SER A 217 -1.37 5.79 8.90
CA SER A 217 -2.14 6.69 9.77
C SER A 217 -2.30 8.07 9.16
N ILE A 218 -1.27 8.64 8.53
CA ILE A 218 -1.33 9.96 7.88
C ILE A 218 -2.40 9.96 6.79
N TYR A 219 -2.43 8.93 5.93
CA TYR A 219 -3.46 8.77 4.90
C TYR A 219 -4.86 8.68 5.50
N ASN A 220 -5.04 7.85 6.52
CA ASN A 220 -6.33 7.63 7.16
C ASN A 220 -6.82 8.86 7.93
N ILE A 221 -5.93 9.60 8.60
CA ILE A 221 -6.27 10.86 9.28
C ILE A 221 -6.67 11.93 8.26
N ALA A 222 -5.95 12.03 7.13
CA ALA A 222 -6.35 12.93 6.05
C ALA A 222 -7.77 12.62 5.55
N ALA A 223 -8.12 11.32 5.46
CA ALA A 223 -9.47 10.89 5.11
C ALA A 223 -10.52 11.24 6.18
N GLU A 224 -10.20 11.08 7.48
CA GLU A 224 -11.10 11.51 8.57
C GLU A 224 -11.35 13.02 8.56
N ILE A 225 -10.32 13.82 8.28
CA ILE A 225 -10.45 15.28 8.21
C ILE A 225 -11.27 15.66 6.97
N ALA A 226 -11.00 15.04 5.82
CA ALA A 226 -11.75 15.29 4.60
C ALA A 226 -13.25 14.97 4.76
N GLU A 227 -13.61 13.86 5.41
CA GLU A 227 -15.00 13.49 5.65
C GLU A 227 -15.76 14.54 6.50
N LYS A 228 -15.06 15.17 7.45
CA LYS A 228 -15.64 16.18 8.35
C LYS A 228 -15.77 17.57 7.71
N ASP A 229 -15.22 17.79 6.52
CA ASP A 229 -15.37 19.07 5.81
C ASP A 229 -16.84 19.30 5.43
N GLN A 230 -17.37 20.49 5.79
CA GLN A 230 -18.77 20.84 5.55
C GLN A 230 -19.20 20.83 4.07
N GLN A 231 -18.25 20.88 3.15
CA GLN A 231 -18.48 20.81 1.71
C GLN A 231 -18.59 19.37 1.20
N VAL A 232 -18.27 18.36 2.01
CA VAL A 232 -18.38 16.96 1.63
C VAL A 232 -19.80 16.47 1.78
N ASN A 233 -20.41 16.10 0.66
CA ASN A 233 -21.79 15.60 0.58
C ASN A 233 -21.86 14.20 -0.04
N GLY A 234 -20.74 13.47 -0.03
CA GLY A 234 -20.64 12.13 -0.59
C GLY A 234 -19.30 11.87 -1.30
N PRO A 235 -19.14 10.70 -1.96
CA PRO A 235 -17.86 10.31 -2.55
C PRO A 235 -17.30 11.29 -3.57
N GLY A 236 -18.16 11.95 -4.35
CA GLY A 236 -17.75 12.89 -5.40
C GLY A 236 -17.07 14.15 -4.87
N THR A 237 -17.52 14.67 -3.71
CA THR A 237 -16.91 15.82 -3.03
C THR A 237 -15.81 15.39 -2.06
N PHE A 238 -15.86 14.16 -1.54
CA PHE A 238 -14.84 13.60 -0.66
C PHE A 238 -13.48 13.43 -1.35
N LEU A 239 -13.46 12.92 -2.59
CA LEU A 239 -12.21 12.63 -3.29
C LEU A 239 -11.29 13.85 -3.46
N PRO A 240 -11.72 15.00 -3.98
CA PRO A 240 -10.87 16.19 -4.02
C PRO A 240 -10.46 16.67 -2.63
N LYS A 241 -11.36 16.57 -1.63
CA LYS A 241 -11.02 16.96 -0.25
C LYS A 241 -9.98 16.03 0.39
N LEU A 242 -9.99 14.73 0.06
CA LEU A 242 -8.93 13.82 0.48
C LEU A 242 -7.57 14.28 -0.03
N LEU A 243 -7.47 14.66 -1.32
CA LEU A 243 -6.22 15.19 -1.89
C LEU A 243 -5.79 16.50 -1.22
N ASP A 244 -6.73 17.42 -0.97
CA ASP A 244 -6.47 18.66 -0.24
C ASP A 244 -5.92 18.37 1.17
N GLN A 245 -6.51 17.40 1.88
CA GLN A 245 -6.06 17.07 3.25
C GLN A 245 -4.72 16.33 3.27
N MET A 246 -4.42 15.49 2.27
CA MET A 246 -3.09 14.90 2.12
C MET A 246 -2.01 15.96 1.89
N TYR A 247 -2.32 17.05 1.21
CA TYR A 247 -1.42 18.19 1.04
C TYR A 247 -1.25 18.99 2.34
N ASN A 248 -2.35 19.23 3.06
CA ASN A 248 -2.38 20.13 4.22
C ASN A 248 -1.95 19.48 5.54
N ILE A 249 -2.07 18.15 5.68
CA ILE A 249 -1.76 17.46 6.94
C ILE A 249 -0.31 17.71 7.36
N ASP A 250 -0.10 18.00 8.63
CA ASP A 250 1.21 18.12 9.24
C ASP A 250 1.45 17.04 10.31
N PHE A 251 2.69 16.95 10.76
CA PHE A 251 3.07 15.94 11.76
C PHE A 251 2.42 16.17 13.13
N ASN A 252 2.14 17.42 13.49
CA ASN A 252 1.46 17.75 14.74
C ASN A 252 0.01 17.23 14.72
N THR A 253 -0.69 17.40 13.59
CA THR A 253 -2.03 16.82 13.37
C THR A 253 -2.00 15.29 13.46
N TYR A 254 -1.01 14.66 12.85
CA TYR A 254 -0.80 13.21 12.99
C TYR A 254 -0.66 12.81 14.45
N GLN A 255 0.25 13.43 15.20
CA GLN A 255 0.50 13.10 16.62
C GLN A 255 -0.74 13.27 17.51
N GLN A 256 -1.57 14.26 17.23
CA GLN A 256 -2.80 14.53 18.01
C GLN A 256 -3.95 13.57 17.67
N GLN A 257 -4.01 13.03 16.47
CA GLN A 257 -5.16 12.29 15.98
C GLN A 257 -4.89 10.80 15.75
N VAL A 258 -3.65 10.34 15.83
CA VAL A 258 -3.33 8.93 15.62
C VAL A 258 -4.01 8.06 16.68
N LYS A 259 -4.72 7.04 16.21
CA LYS A 259 -5.38 6.01 17.03
C LYS A 259 -4.64 4.70 16.84
N ARG A 260 -3.62 4.49 17.65
CA ARG A 260 -2.74 3.30 17.58
C ARG A 260 -2.83 2.48 18.85
N GLN A 261 -2.70 1.19 18.70
CA GLN A 261 -2.61 0.21 19.78
C GLN A 261 -1.54 -0.82 19.44
N GLU A 262 -0.53 -0.95 20.29
CA GLU A 262 0.40 -2.08 20.19
C GLU A 262 -0.29 -3.36 20.62
N VAL A 263 -0.06 -4.44 19.88
CA VAL A 263 -0.65 -5.76 20.13
C VAL A 263 0.49 -6.72 20.43
N GLU A 264 0.37 -7.45 21.54
CA GLU A 264 1.34 -8.48 21.96
C GLU A 264 1.28 -9.76 21.10
#